data_810067d1d3be1665639003326b2cd4f7
#
_entry.id   810067d1d3be1665639003326b2cd4f7
#
_cell.length_a   1.000
_cell.length_b   1.000
_cell.length_c   1.000
_cell.angle_alpha   90.00
_cell.angle_beta   90.00
_cell.angle_gamma   90.00
#
_symmetry.space_group_name_H-M   'P 1'
#
loop_
_entity.id
_entity.type
_entity.pdbx_description
1 polymer ?
#
loop_
_entity_poly.entity_id
_entity_poly.type
_entity_poly.pdbx_seq_one_letter_code
_entity_poly.pdbx_strand_id
1 'polypeptide(L)'
;MTPLGREIADILLAVNRAYGKSDYIPCICWGRNARYANHFRVGERCRIWGRIQSREYMKKISEEQAEKRVAYEESVSKLELASEEEQGVLQNA
;
A
#
# COMPACT_ATOMS: atom_id res chain seq x y z
N MET A 1 8.55 -9.28 -10.13
CA MET A 1 8.47 -8.59 -11.42
C MET A 1 7.22 -8.95 -12.18
N THR A 2 6.64 -7.98 -12.86
CA THR A 2 5.49 -8.23 -13.73
C THR A 2 5.95 -8.85 -15.04
N PRO A 3 5.01 -9.46 -15.81
CA PRO A 3 5.34 -9.98 -17.14
C PRO A 3 5.91 -8.93 -18.10
N LEU A 4 5.66 -7.67 -17.87
CA LEU A 4 6.19 -6.56 -18.67
C LEU A 4 7.55 -6.07 -18.19
N GLY A 5 8.17 -6.77 -17.24
CA GLY A 5 9.47 -6.40 -16.70
C GLY A 5 9.45 -5.27 -15.69
N ARG A 6 8.28 -4.79 -15.29
CA ARG A 6 8.16 -3.78 -14.25
C ARG A 6 8.16 -4.42 -12.87
N GLU A 7 8.85 -3.79 -11.95
CA GLU A 7 8.78 -4.20 -10.56
C GLU A 7 7.56 -3.60 -9.91
N ILE A 8 6.94 -4.39 -9.03
CA ILE A 8 5.81 -3.96 -8.22
C ILE A 8 6.10 -4.32 -6.77
N ALA A 9 5.78 -3.42 -5.87
CA ALA A 9 5.83 -3.69 -4.45
C ALA A 9 4.54 -3.23 -3.80
N ASP A 10 3.98 -4.09 -2.96
CA ASP A 10 2.81 -3.76 -2.16
C ASP A 10 3.27 -3.43 -0.76
N ILE A 11 2.77 -2.32 -0.25
CA ILE A 11 3.07 -1.85 1.09
C ILE A 11 1.75 -1.67 1.83
N LEU A 12 1.70 -2.09 3.08
CA LEU A 12 0.60 -1.75 3.96
C LEU A 12 1.08 -0.65 4.90
N LEU A 13 0.57 0.56 4.70
CA LEU A 13 0.94 1.72 5.49
C LEU A 13 -0.02 1.88 6.66
N ALA A 14 0.54 1.90 7.87
CA ALA A 14 -0.23 2.19 9.06
C ALA A 14 -0.15 3.68 9.37
N VAL A 15 -1.30 4.34 9.32
CA VAL A 15 -1.42 5.77 9.63
C VAL A 15 -2.14 5.92 10.96
N ASN A 16 -1.46 6.53 11.93
CA ASN A 16 -2.02 6.72 13.25
C ASN A 16 -3.04 7.85 13.25
N ARG A 17 -4.20 7.56 13.85
CA ARG A 17 -5.19 8.57 14.13
C ARG A 17 -5.10 9.03 15.58
N ALA A 18 -5.82 10.11 15.90
CA ALA A 18 -6.06 10.48 17.27
C ALA A 18 -6.72 9.32 18.04
N TYR A 19 -6.53 9.28 19.35
CA TYR A 19 -7.14 8.27 20.25
C TYR A 19 -6.61 6.84 20.04
N GLY A 20 -5.39 6.69 19.56
CA GLY A 20 -4.75 5.38 19.51
C GLY A 20 -5.22 4.43 18.43
N LYS A 21 -6.01 4.91 17.48
CA LYS A 21 -6.44 4.10 16.34
C LYS A 21 -5.51 4.27 15.16
N SER A 22 -5.44 3.25 14.32
CA SER A 22 -4.64 3.29 13.10
C SER A 22 -5.46 2.86 11.92
N ASP A 23 -5.22 3.51 10.78
CA ASP A 23 -5.73 3.07 9.50
C ASP A 23 -4.63 2.34 8.76
N TYR A 24 -4.98 1.27 8.09
CA TYR A 24 -4.04 0.50 7.27
C TYR A 24 -4.40 0.71 5.81
N ILE A 25 -3.50 1.35 5.09
CA ILE A 25 -3.73 1.78 3.71
C ILE A 25 -2.85 0.96 2.79
N PRO A 26 -3.45 0.15 1.90
CA PRO A 26 -2.65 -0.56 0.91
C PRO A 26 -2.11 0.42 -0.13
N CYS A 27 -0.81 0.31 -0.40
CA CYS A 27 -0.12 1.17 -1.33
C CYS A 27 0.58 0.33 -2.38
N ILE A 28 0.53 0.75 -3.63
CA ILE A 28 1.19 0.07 -4.73
C ILE A 28 2.32 0.93 -5.25
N CYS A 29 3.52 0.37 -5.28
CA CYS A 29 4.70 1.01 -5.81
C CYS A 29 5.11 0.33 -7.12
N TRP A 30 5.62 1.11 -8.06
CA TRP A 30 6.01 0.65 -9.38
C TRP A 30 7.45 1.04 -9.70
N GLY A 31 8.16 0.17 -10.39
CA GLY A 31 9.47 0.48 -10.94
C GLY A 31 10.48 0.91 -9.87
N ARG A 32 11.02 2.11 -10.02
CA ARG A 32 12.01 2.65 -9.09
C ARG A 32 11.49 2.73 -7.66
N ASN A 33 10.24 3.13 -7.50
CA ASN A 33 9.63 3.20 -6.18
C ASN A 33 9.50 1.81 -5.55
N ALA A 34 9.20 0.80 -6.35
CA ALA A 34 9.12 -0.57 -5.86
C ALA A 34 10.49 -1.05 -5.37
N ARG A 35 11.55 -0.76 -6.12
CA ARG A 35 12.90 -1.12 -5.70
C ARG A 35 13.30 -0.42 -4.41
N TYR A 36 12.97 0.85 -4.29
CA TYR A 36 13.23 1.61 -3.08
C TYR A 36 12.46 1.04 -1.89
N ALA A 37 11.18 0.75 -2.10
CA ALA A 37 10.32 0.19 -1.06
C ALA A 37 10.82 -1.16 -0.53
N ASN A 38 11.45 -1.95 -1.38
CA ASN A 38 11.99 -3.25 -0.97
C ASN A 38 13.13 -3.15 0.04
N HIS A 39 13.72 -1.98 0.20
CA HIS A 39 14.74 -1.73 1.22
C HIS A 39 14.15 -1.29 2.55
N PHE A 40 12.86 -1.01 2.60
CA PHE A 40 12.20 -0.61 3.83
C PHE A 40 11.97 -1.83 4.71
N ARG A 41 12.00 -1.61 6.01
CA ARG A 41 11.71 -2.65 7.00
C ARG A 41 10.41 -2.36 7.69
N VAL A 42 9.71 -3.42 8.10
CA VAL A 42 8.50 -3.30 8.91
C VAL A 42 8.85 -2.54 10.18
N GLY A 43 8.02 -1.56 10.51
CA GLY A 43 8.21 -0.70 11.66
C GLY A 43 8.92 0.61 11.35
N GLU A 44 9.54 0.74 10.19
CA GLU A 44 10.14 2.01 9.80
C GLU A 44 9.07 3.02 9.43
N ARG A 45 9.34 4.28 9.76
CA ARG A 45 8.44 5.36 9.42
C ARG A 45 8.76 5.85 8.02
N CYS A 46 7.72 6.10 7.24
CA CYS A 46 7.88 6.58 5.89
C CYS A 46 6.84 7.63 5.55
N ARG A 47 7.12 8.39 4.51
CA ARG A 47 6.22 9.38 3.96
C ARG A 47 5.93 9.02 2.53
N ILE A 48 4.66 8.99 2.17
CA ILE A 48 4.21 8.53 0.86
C ILE A 48 3.33 9.58 0.21
N TRP A 49 3.62 9.87 -1.05
CA TRP A 49 2.80 10.72 -1.91
C TRP A 49 2.23 9.85 -3.01
N GLY A 50 0.97 10.08 -3.31
CA GLY A 50 0.31 9.34 -4.35
C GLY A 50 -1.14 9.76 -4.45
N ARG A 51 -1.92 8.94 -5.13
CA ARG A 51 -3.35 9.17 -5.28
C ARG A 51 -4.10 7.91 -4.91
N ILE A 52 -5.29 8.11 -4.38
CA ILE A 52 -6.20 7.00 -4.10
C ILE A 52 -6.88 6.60 -5.40
N GLN A 53 -6.88 5.31 -5.69
CA GLN A 53 -7.58 4.76 -6.83
C GLN A 53 -8.44 3.60 -6.36
N SER A 54 -9.49 3.34 -7.10
CA SER A 54 -10.35 2.19 -6.84
C SER A 54 -10.22 1.20 -7.98
N ARG A 55 -10.46 -0.05 -7.65
CA ARG A 55 -10.58 -1.10 -8.67
C ARG A 55 -11.72 -2.01 -8.30
N GLU A 56 -12.39 -2.51 -9.31
CA GLU A 56 -13.44 -3.49 -9.12
C GLU A 56 -12.85 -4.88 -9.24
N TYR A 57 -13.38 -5.79 -8.44
CA TYR A 57 -13.00 -7.19 -8.52
C TYR A 57 -14.19 -8.06 -8.14
N MET A 58 -14.13 -9.32 -8.55
CA MET A 58 -15.16 -10.28 -8.23
C MET A 58 -14.70 -11.12 -7.05
N LYS A 59 -15.47 -11.11 -5.99
CA LYS A 59 -15.21 -11.99 -4.85
C LYS A 59 -16.11 -13.21 -4.95
N LYS A 60 -15.50 -14.37 -4.98
CA LYS A 60 -16.24 -15.63 -4.98
C LYS A 60 -16.79 -15.87 -3.57
N ILE A 61 -18.11 -15.94 -3.47
CA ILE A 61 -18.81 -16.19 -2.20
C ILE A 61 -19.06 -17.68 -2.05
N SER A 62 -19.44 -18.35 -3.14
CA SER A 62 -19.66 -19.78 -3.19
C SER A 62 -19.29 -20.26 -4.59
N GLU A 63 -19.39 -21.57 -4.85
CA GLU A 63 -19.08 -22.09 -6.17
C GLU A 63 -20.00 -21.55 -7.27
N GLU A 64 -21.19 -21.10 -6.90
CA GLU A 64 -22.19 -20.63 -7.86
C GLU A 64 -22.41 -19.13 -7.81
N GLN A 65 -21.82 -18.43 -6.84
CA GLN A 65 -22.05 -17.01 -6.67
C GLN A 65 -20.75 -16.23 -6.55
N ALA A 66 -20.71 -15.08 -7.21
CA ALA A 66 -19.65 -14.13 -7.08
C ALA A 66 -20.26 -12.74 -6.87
N GLU A 67 -19.59 -11.90 -6.12
CA GLU A 67 -20.04 -10.57 -5.81
C GLU A 67 -19.04 -9.53 -6.30
N LYS A 68 -19.55 -8.50 -6.95
CA LYS A 68 -18.72 -7.40 -7.39
C LYS A 68 -18.38 -6.52 -6.19
N ARG A 69 -17.10 -6.25 -5.99
CA ARG A 69 -16.61 -5.41 -4.90
C ARG A 69 -15.63 -4.38 -5.40
N VAL A 70 -15.44 -3.36 -4.59
CA VAL A 70 -14.50 -2.27 -4.89
C VAL A 70 -13.44 -2.24 -3.81
N ALA A 71 -12.19 -2.22 -4.23
CA ALA A 71 -11.05 -2.03 -3.34
C ALA A 71 -10.44 -0.66 -3.60
N TYR A 72 -9.97 -0.02 -2.53
CA TYR A 72 -9.27 1.25 -2.61
C TYR A 72 -7.82 1.05 -2.24
N GLU A 73 -6.95 1.66 -3.00
CA GLU A 73 -5.51 1.58 -2.76
C GLU A 73 -4.84 2.88 -3.17
N GLU A 74 -3.68 3.15 -2.62
CA GLU A 74 -2.90 4.32 -3.00
C GLU A 74 -1.86 3.93 -4.04
N SER A 75 -1.89 4.60 -5.18
CA SER A 75 -0.86 4.48 -6.21
C SER A 75 0.24 5.46 -5.87
N VAL A 76 1.42 4.93 -5.55
CA VAL A 76 2.51 5.74 -5.01
C VAL A 76 3.27 6.43 -6.13
N SER A 77 3.41 7.75 -6.03
CA SER A 77 4.25 8.54 -6.95
C SER A 77 5.62 8.82 -6.36
N LYS A 78 5.70 8.93 -5.03
CA LYS A 78 6.96 9.19 -4.33
C LYS A 78 6.87 8.60 -2.93
N LEU A 79 7.98 8.08 -2.42
CA LEU A 79 8.07 7.66 -1.04
C LEU A 79 9.48 7.90 -0.51
N GLU A 80 9.59 8.11 0.79
CA GLU A 80 10.87 8.29 1.46
C GLU A 80 10.77 7.86 2.91
N LEU A 81 11.91 7.50 3.50
CA LEU A 81 11.96 7.23 4.93
C LEU A 81 11.83 8.56 5.69
N ALA A 82 11.08 8.53 6.78
CA ALA A 82 10.83 9.71 7.59
C ALA A 82 11.49 9.55 8.96
N SER A 83 11.62 10.68 9.67
CA SER A 83 12.12 10.65 11.04
C SER A 83 11.09 9.99 11.96
N GLU A 84 11.52 9.66 13.19
CA GLU A 84 10.63 9.06 14.18
C GLU A 84 9.47 9.96 14.57
N GLU A 85 9.58 11.26 14.34
CA GLU A 85 8.52 12.22 14.63
C GLU A 85 7.44 12.25 13.56
N GLU A 86 7.71 11.68 12.40
CA GLU A 86 6.73 11.64 11.33
C GLU A 86 5.68 10.57 11.59
N GLN A 87 4.48 10.80 11.07
CA GLN A 87 3.39 9.87 11.23
C GLN A 87 3.39 8.86 10.09
N GLY A 88 3.03 7.64 10.42
CA GLY A 88 2.95 6.56 9.46
C GLY A 88 4.04 5.53 9.69
N VAL A 89 3.64 4.28 9.74
CA VAL A 89 4.56 3.15 9.97
C VAL A 89 4.37 2.14 8.87
N LEU A 90 5.51 1.74 8.27
CA LEU A 90 5.50 0.73 7.23
C LEU A 90 5.22 -0.63 7.82
N GLN A 91 4.34 -1.38 7.17
CA GLN A 91 4.03 -2.75 7.53
C GLN A 91 3.99 -3.60 6.27
N ASN A 92 4.42 -4.85 6.39
CA ASN A 92 4.30 -5.78 5.28
C ASN A 92 2.85 -6.27 5.17
N ALA A 93 2.39 -6.28 3.94
CA ALA A 93 1.07 -6.84 3.64
C ALA A 93 1.09 -8.35 3.69
#